data_709982c18d772f42934f7c0493d84f57
#
_entry.id   709982c18d772f42934f7c0493d84f57
#
_cell.length_a   1.000
_cell.length_b   1.000
_cell.length_c   1.000
_cell.angle_alpha   90.00
_cell.angle_beta   90.00
_cell.angle_gamma   90.00
#
_symmetry.space_group_name_H-M   'P 1'
#
loop_
_entity.id
_entity.type
_entity.pdbx_description
1 polymer ?
#
loop_
_entity_poly.entity_id
_entity_poly.type
_entity_poly.pdbx_seq_one_letter_code
_entity_poly.pdbx_strand_id
1 'polypeptide(L)'
;MKIISFEGIEGVGKSTQIKLLTNHFQSTGISYEQFREPGSSDAGEKIRELLLDKSLQLSSSAELLLMFAARSELINQKINNSSAEFVILDRYFHASVAYQGYGRGINLDSIYQLIEITECPTPSLTIILD
;
A
#
# COMPACT_ATOMS: atom_id res chain seq x y z
N MET A 1 16.88 -1.84 5.77
CA MET A 1 15.58 -2.32 5.29
C MET A 1 15.31 -1.80 3.88
N LYS A 2 14.86 -2.66 3.00
CA LYS A 2 14.46 -2.30 1.64
C LYS A 2 12.98 -2.57 1.45
N ILE A 3 12.29 -1.68 0.74
CA ILE A 3 10.86 -1.82 0.47
C ILE A 3 10.69 -2.22 -0.99
N ILE A 4 9.92 -3.28 -1.21
CA ILE A 4 9.51 -3.73 -2.54
C ILE A 4 7.98 -3.61 -2.59
N SER A 5 7.47 -2.80 -3.49
CA SER A 5 6.02 -2.67 -3.69
C SER A 5 5.58 -3.38 -4.96
N PHE A 6 4.41 -4.01 -4.90
CA PHE A 6 3.77 -4.66 -6.03
C PHE A 6 2.50 -3.90 -6.38
N GLU A 7 2.36 -3.54 -7.64
CA GLU A 7 1.21 -2.84 -8.16
C GLU A 7 0.58 -3.64 -9.30
N GLY A 8 -0.72 -3.48 -9.49
CA GLY A 8 -1.47 -4.15 -10.54
C GLY A 8 -2.92 -4.34 -10.13
N ILE A 9 -3.78 -4.51 -11.12
CA ILE A 9 -5.20 -4.81 -10.89
C ILE A 9 -5.36 -6.25 -10.38
N GLU A 10 -6.54 -6.57 -9.85
CA GLU A 10 -6.85 -7.93 -9.46
C GLU A 10 -6.82 -8.87 -10.66
N GLY A 11 -6.37 -10.10 -10.43
CA GLY A 11 -6.36 -11.14 -11.45
C GLY A 11 -5.14 -11.13 -12.38
N VAL A 12 -4.16 -10.23 -12.16
CA VAL A 12 -2.93 -10.20 -12.99
C VAL A 12 -1.82 -11.10 -12.47
N GLY A 13 -2.05 -11.82 -11.37
CA GLY A 13 -1.04 -12.70 -10.78
C GLY A 13 -0.16 -12.06 -9.71
N LYS A 14 -0.56 -10.92 -9.17
CA LYS A 14 0.20 -10.19 -8.14
C LYS A 14 0.42 -11.05 -6.89
N SER A 15 -0.62 -11.66 -6.35
CA SER A 15 -0.52 -12.55 -5.18
C SER A 15 0.39 -13.74 -5.43
N THR A 16 0.36 -14.30 -6.63
CA THR A 16 1.24 -15.41 -7.03
C THR A 16 2.69 -14.97 -7.03
N GLN A 17 2.99 -13.81 -7.58
CA GLN A 17 4.36 -13.29 -7.63
C GLN A 17 4.89 -12.96 -6.25
N ILE A 18 4.07 -12.36 -5.39
CA ILE A 18 4.44 -12.10 -4.00
C ILE A 18 4.76 -13.41 -3.27
N LYS A 19 3.93 -14.41 -3.45
CA LYS A 19 4.14 -15.73 -2.83
C LYS A 19 5.44 -16.39 -3.29
N LEU A 20 5.74 -16.30 -4.57
CA LEU A 20 7.01 -16.83 -5.11
C LEU A 20 8.22 -16.13 -4.49
N LEU A 21 8.15 -14.80 -4.36
CA LEU A 21 9.22 -14.04 -3.75
C LEU A 21 9.39 -14.38 -2.27
N THR A 22 8.30 -14.44 -1.52
CA THR A 22 8.36 -14.76 -0.07
C THR A 22 8.85 -16.19 0.16
N ASN A 23 8.45 -17.14 -0.68
CA ASN A 23 8.97 -18.51 -0.62
C ASN A 23 10.48 -18.53 -0.86
N HIS A 24 10.96 -17.75 -1.80
CA HIS A 24 12.41 -17.62 -2.05
C HIS A 24 13.13 -17.05 -0.84
N PHE A 25 12.59 -15.99 -0.23
CA PHE A 25 13.17 -15.42 0.98
C PHE A 25 13.22 -16.42 2.13
N GLN A 26 12.15 -17.20 2.33
CA GLN A 26 12.12 -18.24 3.35
C GLN A 26 13.18 -19.30 3.10
N SER A 27 13.33 -19.75 1.85
CA SER A 27 14.29 -20.81 1.50
C SER A 27 15.75 -20.34 1.62
N THR A 28 16.01 -19.06 1.49
CA THR A 28 17.37 -18.48 1.55
C THR A 28 17.69 -17.83 2.89
N GLY A 29 16.78 -17.86 3.85
CA GLY A 29 17.00 -17.29 5.17
C GLY A 29 16.96 -15.76 5.22
N ILE A 30 16.37 -15.11 4.22
CA ILE A 30 16.21 -13.66 4.19
C ILE A 30 14.98 -13.28 5.00
N SER A 31 15.13 -12.34 5.96
CA SER A 31 14.01 -11.88 6.77
C SER A 31 13.15 -10.90 5.97
N TYR A 32 11.83 -11.04 6.10
CA TYR A 32 10.89 -10.15 5.44
C TYR A 32 9.61 -10.01 6.25
N GLU A 33 8.91 -8.91 6.05
CA GLU A 33 7.53 -8.72 6.47
C GLU A 33 6.70 -8.33 5.25
N GLN A 34 5.44 -8.77 5.24
CA GLN A 34 4.53 -8.50 4.14
C GLN A 34 3.30 -7.78 4.66
N PHE A 35 2.93 -6.68 3.99
CA PHE A 35 1.74 -5.90 4.31
C PHE A 35 0.94 -5.63 3.04
N ARG A 36 -0.34 -5.35 3.22
CA ARG A 36 -1.24 -4.97 2.11
C ARG A 36 -1.90 -3.64 2.40
N GLU A 37 -2.24 -2.91 1.36
CA GLU A 37 -3.01 -1.67 1.46
C GLU A 37 -4.37 -1.79 0.75
N PRO A 38 -5.41 -1.13 1.28
CA PRO A 38 -5.45 -0.49 2.60
C PRO A 38 -5.52 -1.51 3.73
N GLY A 39 -4.89 -1.23 4.87
CA GLY A 39 -4.97 -2.09 6.05
C GLY A 39 -3.62 -2.39 6.68
N SER A 40 -3.50 -3.60 7.23
CA SER A 40 -2.32 -4.17 7.88
C SER A 40 -1.93 -3.52 9.22
N SER A 41 -2.69 -2.57 9.71
CA SER A 41 -2.65 -2.06 11.08
C SER A 41 -4.04 -2.15 11.69
N ASP A 42 -4.17 -2.05 13.01
CA ASP A 42 -5.48 -2.15 13.65
C ASP A 42 -6.44 -1.07 13.14
N ALA A 43 -6.00 0.18 13.14
CA ALA A 43 -6.80 1.28 12.61
C ALA A 43 -6.99 1.14 11.09
N GLY A 44 -5.95 0.74 10.37
CA GLY A 44 -6.00 0.55 8.93
C GLY A 44 -7.01 -0.50 8.50
N GLU A 45 -7.16 -1.59 9.24
CA GLU A 45 -8.17 -2.62 8.92
C GLU A 45 -9.59 -2.10 9.09
N LYS A 46 -9.85 -1.26 10.08
CA LYS A 46 -11.15 -0.60 10.25
C LYS A 46 -11.44 0.39 9.12
N ILE A 47 -10.43 1.12 8.68
CA ILE A 47 -10.55 2.01 7.54
C ILE A 47 -10.82 1.21 6.26
N ARG A 48 -10.16 0.06 6.09
CA ARG A 48 -10.42 -0.85 4.97
C ARG A 48 -11.88 -1.27 4.93
N GLU A 49 -12.48 -1.61 6.07
CA GLU A 49 -13.89 -1.96 6.14
C GLU A 49 -14.79 -0.84 5.61
N LEU A 50 -14.50 0.42 6.00
CA LEU A 50 -15.21 1.58 5.49
C LEU A 50 -15.06 1.72 3.97
N LEU A 51 -13.84 1.60 3.47
CA LEU A 51 -13.54 1.76 2.04
C LEU A 51 -14.19 0.69 1.18
N LEU A 52 -14.34 -0.54 1.70
CA LEU A 52 -14.93 -1.66 0.97
C LEU A 52 -16.44 -1.80 1.19
N ASP A 53 -17.04 -1.00 2.05
CA ASP A 53 -18.46 -1.06 2.34
C ASP A 53 -19.28 -0.49 1.18
N LYS A 54 -19.90 -1.37 0.41
CA LYS A 54 -20.68 -1.02 -0.78
C LYS A 54 -21.97 -0.28 -0.48
N SER A 55 -22.43 -0.28 0.77
CA SER A 55 -23.61 0.49 1.20
C SER A 55 -23.30 1.98 1.34
N LEU A 56 -22.04 2.35 1.38
CA LEU A 56 -21.58 3.73 1.52
C LEU A 56 -21.16 4.29 0.18
N GLN A 57 -21.49 5.55 -0.06
CA GLN A 57 -20.99 6.32 -1.19
C GLN A 57 -20.06 7.40 -0.68
N LEU A 58 -18.77 7.09 -0.62
CA LEU A 58 -17.77 8.04 -0.17
C LEU A 58 -17.44 9.04 -1.29
N SER A 59 -17.31 10.30 -0.92
CA SER A 59 -16.77 11.30 -1.84
C SER A 59 -15.34 10.96 -2.23
N SER A 60 -14.88 11.48 -3.36
CA SER A 60 -13.50 11.28 -3.81
C SER A 60 -12.49 11.76 -2.77
N SER A 61 -12.76 12.90 -2.13
CA SER A 61 -11.89 13.45 -1.09
C SER A 61 -11.87 12.57 0.17
N ALA A 62 -13.02 12.06 0.60
CA ALA A 62 -13.09 11.18 1.76
C ALA A 62 -12.34 9.86 1.51
N GLU A 63 -12.51 9.27 0.33
CA GLU A 63 -11.80 8.06 -0.06
C GLU A 63 -10.28 8.29 -0.03
N LEU A 64 -9.81 9.37 -0.62
CA LEU A 64 -8.38 9.72 -0.62
C LEU A 64 -7.84 9.89 0.79
N LEU A 65 -8.54 10.65 1.64
CA LEU A 65 -8.11 10.91 3.01
C LEU A 65 -8.09 9.63 3.85
N LEU A 66 -9.06 8.75 3.67
CA LEU A 66 -9.09 7.46 4.35
C LEU A 66 -7.95 6.56 3.89
N MET A 67 -7.65 6.52 2.59
CA MET A 67 -6.51 5.76 2.07
C MET A 67 -5.20 6.22 2.70
N PHE A 68 -4.99 7.53 2.79
CA PHE A 68 -3.77 8.08 3.39
C PHE A 68 -3.74 7.95 4.91
N ALA A 69 -4.88 8.00 5.58
CA ALA A 69 -4.96 7.71 7.02
C ALA A 69 -4.52 6.26 7.30
N ALA A 70 -5.05 5.30 6.55
CA ALA A 70 -4.65 3.90 6.68
C ALA A 70 -3.16 3.70 6.38
N ARG A 71 -2.66 4.37 5.36
CA ARG A 71 -1.24 4.31 4.96
C ARG A 71 -0.32 4.90 6.02
N SER A 72 -0.70 6.03 6.60
CA SER A 72 0.04 6.66 7.69
C SER A 72 0.18 5.72 8.89
N GLU A 73 -0.91 5.03 9.26
CA GLU A 73 -0.86 4.05 10.34
C GLU A 73 0.03 2.85 10.00
N LEU A 74 -0.04 2.35 8.77
CA LEU A 74 0.82 1.27 8.31
C LEU A 74 2.30 1.66 8.43
N ILE A 75 2.64 2.86 7.97
CA ILE A 75 4.01 3.36 8.02
C ILE A 75 4.50 3.46 9.47
N ASN A 76 3.72 4.11 10.33
CA ASN A 76 4.15 4.41 11.68
C ASN A 76 4.11 3.18 12.60
N GLN A 77 3.14 2.29 12.43
CA GLN A 77 2.96 1.13 13.31
C GLN A 77 3.76 -0.09 12.85
N LYS A 78 3.98 -0.25 11.55
CA LYS A 78 4.57 -1.46 10.99
C LYS A 78 5.88 -1.20 10.25
N ILE A 79 5.87 -0.37 9.23
CA ILE A 79 7.04 -0.20 8.36
C ILE A 79 8.22 0.39 9.13
N ASN A 80 8.01 1.48 9.85
CA ASN A 80 9.08 2.16 10.59
C ASN A 80 9.59 1.33 11.78
N ASN A 81 8.82 0.37 12.24
CA ASN A 81 9.20 -0.52 13.35
C ASN A 81 9.75 -1.86 12.88
N SER A 82 9.84 -2.08 11.58
CA SER A 82 10.32 -3.36 11.04
C SER A 82 11.84 -3.47 11.17
N SER A 83 12.30 -4.61 11.65
CA SER A 83 13.72 -4.99 11.65
C SER A 83 14.08 -5.97 10.53
N ALA A 84 13.13 -6.30 9.67
CA ALA A 84 13.34 -7.20 8.55
C ALA A 84 14.28 -6.58 7.49
N GLU A 85 14.96 -7.44 6.74
CA GLU A 85 15.78 -6.98 5.61
C GLU A 85 14.92 -6.40 4.49
N PHE A 86 13.73 -6.98 4.29
CA PHE A 86 12.79 -6.54 3.26
C PHE A 86 11.39 -6.35 3.84
N VAL A 87 10.71 -5.32 3.36
CA VAL A 87 9.27 -5.13 3.53
C VAL A 87 8.63 -5.23 2.16
N ILE A 88 7.64 -6.12 2.03
CA ILE A 88 6.90 -6.32 0.79
C ILE A 88 5.53 -5.67 0.98
N LEU A 89 5.17 -4.78 0.06
CA LEU A 89 3.88 -4.10 0.07
C LEU A 89 3.04 -4.55 -1.12
N ASP A 90 1.87 -5.11 -0.82
CA ASP A 90 0.83 -5.36 -1.81
C ASP A 90 0.01 -4.09 -1.94
N ARG A 91 0.32 -3.30 -2.96
CA ARG A 91 -0.09 -1.92 -3.21
C ARG A 91 0.57 -0.91 -2.27
N TYR A 92 0.78 0.28 -2.80
CA TYR A 92 1.34 1.40 -2.05
C TYR A 92 0.80 2.73 -2.65
N PHE A 93 1.46 3.86 -2.40
CA PHE A 93 0.96 5.17 -2.82
C PHE A 93 0.75 5.31 -4.32
N HIS A 94 1.42 4.52 -5.13
CA HIS A 94 1.20 4.50 -6.59
C HIS A 94 -0.24 4.13 -6.93
N ALA A 95 -0.88 3.26 -6.14
CA ALA A 95 -2.29 2.94 -6.30
C ALA A 95 -3.18 4.18 -6.11
N SER A 96 -2.86 5.03 -5.15
CA SER A 96 -3.59 6.28 -4.92
C SER A 96 -3.41 7.27 -6.08
N VAL A 97 -2.20 7.38 -6.64
CA VAL A 97 -1.97 8.19 -7.84
C VAL A 97 -2.85 7.69 -8.99
N ALA A 98 -2.92 6.39 -9.19
CA ALA A 98 -3.70 5.80 -10.27
C ALA A 98 -5.21 5.90 -10.03
N TYR A 99 -5.69 5.46 -8.85
CA TYR A 99 -7.13 5.35 -8.58
C TYR A 99 -7.76 6.66 -8.15
N GLN A 100 -7.19 7.37 -7.21
CA GLN A 100 -7.73 8.64 -6.75
C GLN A 100 -7.35 9.79 -7.68
N GLY A 101 -6.14 9.80 -8.21
CA GLY A 101 -5.68 10.83 -9.14
C GLY A 101 -6.32 10.68 -10.51
N TYR A 102 -5.85 9.74 -11.29
CA TYR A 102 -6.33 9.54 -12.68
C TYR A 102 -7.75 8.97 -12.72
N GLY A 103 -8.08 8.03 -11.83
CA GLY A 103 -9.39 7.38 -11.82
C GLY A 103 -10.54 8.28 -11.35
N ARG A 104 -10.33 9.04 -10.27
CA ARG A 104 -11.35 9.92 -9.67
C ARG A 104 -11.14 11.40 -9.99
N GLY A 105 -10.11 11.74 -10.74
CA GLY A 105 -9.85 13.12 -11.18
C GLY A 105 -9.36 14.06 -10.10
N ILE A 106 -8.78 13.54 -9.01
CA ILE A 106 -8.20 14.37 -7.97
C ILE A 106 -6.88 14.96 -8.47
N ASN A 107 -6.62 16.21 -8.12
CA ASN A 107 -5.39 16.90 -8.49
C ASN A 107 -4.17 16.13 -7.96
N LEU A 108 -3.24 15.79 -8.87
CA LEU A 108 -2.05 15.01 -8.53
C LEU A 108 -1.16 15.73 -7.50
N ASP A 109 -1.06 17.06 -7.56
CA ASP A 109 -0.27 17.82 -6.60
C ASP A 109 -0.79 17.63 -5.18
N SER A 110 -2.12 17.55 -5.00
CA SER A 110 -2.72 17.26 -3.69
C SER A 110 -2.34 15.87 -3.19
N ILE A 111 -2.30 14.88 -4.06
CA ILE A 111 -1.87 13.52 -3.72
C ILE A 111 -0.40 13.50 -3.33
N TYR A 112 0.46 14.17 -4.08
CA TYR A 112 1.89 14.26 -3.76
C TYR A 112 2.14 15.00 -2.44
N GLN A 113 1.33 16.00 -2.11
CA GLN A 113 1.39 16.66 -0.80
C GLN A 113 1.04 15.70 0.33
N LEU A 114 0.05 14.84 0.15
CA LEU A 114 -0.31 13.82 1.14
C LEU A 114 0.80 12.77 1.31
N ILE A 115 1.46 12.38 0.23
CA ILE A 115 2.63 11.49 0.28
C ILE A 115 3.73 12.14 1.15
N GLU A 116 3.95 13.42 0.98
CA GLU A 116 4.94 14.18 1.75
C GLU A 116 4.53 14.32 3.22
N ILE A 117 3.29 14.72 3.49
CA ILE A 117 2.76 14.91 4.86
C ILE A 117 2.84 13.60 5.65
N THR A 118 2.51 12.49 5.04
CA THR A 118 2.52 11.18 5.69
C THR A 118 3.91 10.54 5.72
N GLU A 119 4.92 11.23 5.17
CA GLU A 119 6.30 10.77 5.14
C GLU A 119 6.44 9.35 4.60
N CYS A 120 5.77 9.10 3.46
CA CYS A 120 5.82 7.79 2.82
C CYS A 120 7.25 7.45 2.39
N PRO A 121 7.86 6.39 2.92
CA PRO A 121 9.16 5.95 2.43
C PRO A 121 9.08 5.59 0.95
N THR A 122 10.10 5.94 0.19
CA THR A 122 10.19 5.58 -1.22
C THR A 122 10.59 4.11 -1.35
N PRO A 123 9.86 3.29 -2.10
CA PRO A 123 10.28 1.91 -2.35
C PRO A 123 11.64 1.84 -3.05
N SER A 124 12.45 0.83 -2.69
CA SER A 124 13.68 0.53 -3.41
C SER A 124 13.38 -0.03 -4.80
N LEU A 125 12.24 -0.73 -4.92
CA LEU A 125 11.79 -1.33 -6.18
C LEU A 125 10.26 -1.36 -6.18
N THR A 126 9.66 -0.98 -7.30
CA THR A 126 8.24 -1.13 -7.56
C THR A 126 8.06 -2.06 -8.75
N ILE A 127 7.32 -3.14 -8.56
CA ILE A 127 7.01 -4.13 -9.59
C ILE A 127 5.58 -3.91 -10.03
N ILE A 128 5.39 -3.60 -11.30
CA ILE A 128 4.07 -3.37 -11.89
C ILE A 128 3.73 -4.59 -12.74
N LEU A 129 2.61 -5.23 -12.42
CA LEU A 129 2.09 -6.36 -13.20
C LEU A 129 0.98 -5.85 -14.11
N ASP A 130 1.11 -6.17 -15.37
CA ASP A 130 0.20 -5.75 -16.44
C ASP A 130 -0.68 -6.90 -16.93
#